data_ae5d5b7e2e2071e190605dda10ff122f
#
_entry.id   ae5d5b7e2e2071e190605dda10ff122f
#
_cell.length_a   1.000
_cell.length_b   1.000
_cell.length_c   1.000
_cell.angle_alpha   90.00
_cell.angle_beta   90.00
_cell.angle_gamma   90.00
#
_symmetry.space_group_name_H-M   'P 1'
#
loop_
_entity.id
_entity.type
_entity.pdbx_description
1 polymer ?
#
loop_
_entity_poly.entity_id
_entity_poly.type
_entity_poly.pdbx_seq_one_letter_code
_entity_poly.pdbx_strand_id
1 'polypeptide(L)'
;MLGLVWLGDALIYVVLPLHAQAFGISLGLVGVVLSLNRIVRILGYGWVTRLSRRLGMRALTAWAALGAALSTLGYGTLLGVLPLLLARLVWGLAYGVLNVTTTAYAIGDGGRPGRRVGLNRAVSTVGPALALSVGAWLAVSLGPRAVFVVLGVIGLAAVPLALTLPREIAAGHGDAGRGGTRWRPSTLNLLFFMLSAIEGAFATTLSLLFAGTSSMTSAVLAAGLVLALQRVSIVLLSLLAGPLIDRIGARNLLAPCVVVIVVGLLGIAHGAVYVSAILVVIARAVLATAGPVLATQERAGSTVERLAAFATWVDSGLAVGPLIGGFAVARFGMPALYDTLAVGIVTALTLHVAARRPTALSV
;
A
#
# COMPACT_ATOMS: atom_id res chain seq x y z
N MET A 1 8.21 3.17 13.80
CA MET A 1 8.98 2.06 13.23
C MET A 1 8.80 1.96 11.72
N LEU A 2 7.65 1.55 11.16
CA LEU A 2 7.46 1.43 9.70
C LEU A 2 7.77 2.73 8.94
N GLY A 3 7.34 3.88 9.46
CA GLY A 3 7.63 5.20 8.86
C GLY A 3 9.12 5.52 8.78
N LEU A 4 9.94 5.09 9.75
CA LEU A 4 11.40 5.31 9.74
C LEU A 4 12.09 4.51 8.63
N VAL A 5 11.78 3.24 8.49
CA VAL A 5 12.41 2.41 7.45
C VAL A 5 11.88 2.74 6.05
N TRP A 6 10.68 3.29 5.93
CA TRP A 6 10.08 3.64 4.64
C TRP A 6 10.64 4.94 4.04
N LEU A 7 11.37 5.74 4.81
CA LEU A 7 12.03 6.96 4.33
C LEU A 7 12.90 6.69 3.08
N GLY A 8 13.79 5.70 3.17
CA GLY A 8 14.72 5.38 2.08
C GLY A 8 14.01 4.83 0.83
N ASP A 9 13.00 3.98 1.00
CA ASP A 9 12.28 3.43 -0.14
C ASP A 9 11.44 4.49 -0.89
N ALA A 10 10.84 5.43 -0.18
CA ALA A 10 10.09 6.48 -0.85
C ALA A 10 11.03 7.37 -1.70
N LEU A 11 12.20 7.69 -1.19
CA LEU A 11 13.15 8.56 -1.86
C LEU A 11 13.80 7.91 -3.08
N ILE A 12 14.04 6.59 -3.09
CA ILE A 12 14.72 5.92 -4.21
C ILE A 12 13.92 6.01 -5.52
N TYR A 13 12.59 6.12 -5.45
CA TYR A 13 11.74 6.31 -6.63
C TYR A 13 11.96 7.65 -7.33
N VAL A 14 12.50 8.63 -6.61
CA VAL A 14 12.83 9.95 -7.15
C VAL A 14 14.31 10.03 -7.54
N VAL A 15 15.19 9.58 -6.66
CA VAL A 15 16.64 9.76 -6.83
C VAL A 15 17.21 8.80 -7.88
N LEU A 16 16.79 7.54 -7.89
CA LEU A 16 17.38 6.54 -8.80
C LEU A 16 17.15 6.85 -10.29
N PRO A 17 15.96 7.28 -10.77
CA PRO A 17 15.77 7.64 -12.16
C PRO A 17 16.62 8.85 -12.61
N LEU A 18 16.79 9.82 -11.71
CA LEU A 18 17.54 11.05 -11.98
C LEU A 18 19.07 10.84 -11.97
N HIS A 19 19.54 9.86 -11.20
CA HIS A 19 20.95 9.65 -10.94
C HIS A 19 21.39 8.19 -11.17
N ALA A 20 20.78 7.47 -12.12
CA ALA A 20 21.04 6.04 -12.39
C ALA A 20 22.54 5.71 -12.52
N GLN A 21 23.29 6.56 -13.21
CA GLN A 21 24.74 6.40 -13.40
C GLN A 21 25.53 6.45 -12.07
N ALA A 22 25.10 7.28 -11.10
CA ALA A 22 25.73 7.35 -9.78
C ALA A 22 25.57 6.05 -8.98
N PHE A 23 24.60 5.22 -9.36
CA PHE A 23 24.37 3.88 -8.79
C PHE A 23 24.98 2.75 -9.64
N GLY A 24 25.66 3.09 -10.73
CA GLY A 24 26.30 2.11 -11.63
C GLY A 24 25.29 1.30 -12.45
N ILE A 25 24.13 1.88 -12.79
CA ILE A 25 23.11 1.23 -13.63
C ILE A 25 22.70 2.13 -14.80
N SER A 26 22.20 1.49 -15.87
CA SER A 26 21.58 2.22 -16.98
C SER A 26 20.15 2.64 -16.66
N LEU A 27 19.68 3.73 -17.29
CA LEU A 27 18.31 4.21 -17.13
C LEU A 27 17.25 3.14 -17.47
N GLY A 28 17.54 2.30 -18.48
CA GLY A 28 16.62 1.22 -18.86
C GLY A 28 16.40 0.15 -17.78
N LEU A 29 17.35 -0.02 -16.85
CA LEU A 29 17.24 -0.98 -15.74
C LEU A 29 16.56 -0.41 -14.50
N VAL A 30 16.39 0.90 -14.40
CA VAL A 30 15.75 1.56 -13.26
C VAL A 30 14.35 1.00 -13.00
N GLY A 31 13.55 0.83 -14.06
CA GLY A 31 12.21 0.28 -13.97
C GLY A 31 12.20 -1.13 -13.38
N VAL A 32 13.14 -1.99 -13.81
CA VAL A 32 13.28 -3.36 -13.28
C VAL A 32 13.62 -3.34 -11.79
N VAL A 33 14.62 -2.53 -11.42
CA VAL A 33 15.04 -2.38 -10.01
C VAL A 33 13.88 -1.90 -9.14
N LEU A 34 13.12 -0.91 -9.58
CA LEU A 34 11.99 -0.37 -8.80
C LEU A 34 10.79 -1.32 -8.74
N SER A 35 10.53 -2.09 -9.79
CA SER A 35 9.38 -3.03 -9.85
C SER A 35 9.60 -4.29 -9.01
N LEU A 36 10.85 -4.74 -8.89
CA LEU A 36 11.21 -5.99 -8.21
C LEU A 36 10.68 -6.06 -6.78
N ASN A 37 10.78 -4.97 -6.04
CA ASN A 37 10.25 -4.84 -4.68
C ASN A 37 8.77 -5.28 -4.58
N ARG A 38 7.93 -4.86 -5.52
CA ARG A 38 6.49 -5.17 -5.48
C ARG A 38 6.23 -6.65 -5.79
N ILE A 39 6.94 -7.20 -6.77
CA ILE A 39 6.83 -8.61 -7.14
C ILE A 39 7.22 -9.50 -5.97
N VAL A 40 8.34 -9.19 -5.33
CA VAL A 40 8.86 -9.94 -4.19
C VAL A 40 7.93 -9.90 -2.99
N ARG A 41 7.27 -8.77 -2.73
CA ARG A 41 6.26 -8.67 -1.66
C ARG A 41 5.09 -9.61 -1.89
N ILE A 42 4.52 -9.59 -3.11
CA ILE A 42 3.39 -10.45 -3.47
C ILE A 42 3.73 -11.93 -3.21
N LEU A 43 4.92 -12.37 -3.64
CA LEU A 43 5.39 -13.74 -3.41
C LEU A 43 5.76 -13.99 -1.93
N GLY A 44 6.28 -12.99 -1.24
CA GLY A 44 6.78 -13.08 0.13
C GLY A 44 5.71 -13.16 1.22
N TYR A 45 4.51 -12.64 0.99
CA TYR A 45 3.46 -12.61 2.01
C TYR A 45 3.08 -14.01 2.55
N GLY A 46 3.13 -15.04 1.71
CA GLY A 46 2.91 -16.42 2.14
C GLY A 46 3.94 -16.93 3.16
N TRP A 47 5.16 -16.38 3.15
CA TRP A 47 6.21 -16.76 4.10
C TRP A 47 6.09 -16.03 5.44
N VAL A 48 5.49 -14.85 5.47
CA VAL A 48 5.31 -14.06 6.70
C VAL A 48 4.63 -14.90 7.77
N THR A 49 3.57 -15.61 7.42
CA THR A 49 2.83 -16.49 8.34
C THR A 49 3.67 -17.63 8.88
N ARG A 50 4.46 -18.27 8.02
CA ARG A 50 5.33 -19.38 8.46
C ARG A 50 6.44 -18.88 9.37
N LEU A 51 7.04 -17.75 9.01
CA LEU A 51 8.13 -17.14 9.77
C LEU A 51 7.65 -16.60 11.12
N SER A 52 6.45 -16.01 11.18
CA SER A 52 5.87 -15.50 12.43
C SER A 52 5.61 -16.62 13.45
N ARG A 53 5.23 -17.82 12.97
CA ARG A 53 5.06 -18.99 13.84
C ARG A 53 6.40 -19.55 14.36
N ARG A 54 7.48 -19.47 13.56
CA ARG A 54 8.80 -20.02 13.93
C ARG A 54 9.61 -19.09 14.81
N LEU A 55 9.65 -17.81 14.47
CA LEU A 55 10.50 -16.82 15.14
C LEU A 55 9.76 -16.00 16.20
N GLY A 56 8.40 -16.05 16.19
CA GLY A 56 7.57 -15.13 16.95
C GLY A 56 7.47 -13.75 16.28
N MET A 57 6.37 -13.06 16.56
CA MET A 57 6.04 -11.79 15.90
C MET A 57 7.09 -10.69 16.15
N ARG A 58 7.55 -10.55 17.41
CA ARG A 58 8.52 -9.52 17.81
C ARG A 58 9.86 -9.69 17.11
N ALA A 59 10.43 -10.90 17.18
CA ALA A 59 11.72 -11.20 16.56
C ALA A 59 11.65 -11.01 15.02
N LEU A 60 10.58 -11.52 14.40
CA LEU A 60 10.37 -11.35 12.96
C LEU A 60 10.28 -9.87 12.56
N THR A 61 9.57 -9.05 13.35
CA THR A 61 9.47 -7.60 13.11
C THR A 61 10.83 -6.91 13.25
N ALA A 62 11.64 -7.30 14.26
CA ALA A 62 12.99 -6.74 14.47
C ALA A 62 13.94 -7.12 13.32
N TRP A 63 13.95 -8.38 12.89
CA TRP A 63 14.73 -8.81 11.73
C TRP A 63 14.32 -8.11 10.43
N ALA A 64 13.03 -7.90 10.23
CA ALA A 64 12.54 -7.16 9.09
C ALA A 64 12.93 -5.66 9.15
N ALA A 65 12.88 -5.04 10.32
CA ALA A 65 13.35 -3.66 10.50
C ALA A 65 14.84 -3.53 10.19
N LEU A 66 15.66 -4.48 10.67
CA LEU A 66 17.09 -4.55 10.37
C LEU A 66 17.34 -4.73 8.88
N GLY A 67 16.66 -5.69 8.24
CA GLY A 67 16.78 -5.95 6.80
C GLY A 67 16.42 -4.71 5.96
N ALA A 68 15.35 -4.00 6.32
CA ALA A 68 14.95 -2.77 5.64
C ALA A 68 15.98 -1.65 5.79
N ALA A 69 16.54 -1.46 6.99
CA ALA A 69 17.58 -0.47 7.25
C ALA A 69 18.87 -0.81 6.49
N LEU A 70 19.32 -2.08 6.53
CA LEU A 70 20.49 -2.55 5.78
C LEU A 70 20.30 -2.43 4.27
N SER A 71 19.12 -2.71 3.75
CA SER A 71 18.78 -2.48 2.35
C SER A 71 18.93 -1.01 1.97
N THR A 72 18.43 -0.09 2.80
CA THR A 72 18.56 1.35 2.57
C THR A 72 20.01 1.81 2.62
N LEU A 73 20.81 1.30 3.56
CA LEU A 73 22.27 1.50 3.58
C LEU A 73 22.91 0.96 2.31
N GLY A 74 22.45 -0.19 1.82
CA GLY A 74 22.91 -0.80 0.57
C GLY A 74 22.71 0.11 -0.64
N TYR A 75 21.62 0.87 -0.72
CA TYR A 75 21.42 1.85 -1.81
C TYR A 75 22.51 2.94 -1.81
N GLY A 76 23.00 3.32 -0.64
CA GLY A 76 24.08 4.31 -0.52
C GLY A 76 25.49 3.74 -0.74
N THR A 77 25.74 2.49 -0.41
CA THR A 77 27.08 1.89 -0.36
C THR A 77 27.38 0.96 -1.53
N LEU A 78 26.37 0.22 -2.02
CA LEU A 78 26.55 -0.75 -3.10
C LEU A 78 26.49 -0.10 -4.49
N LEU A 79 27.16 -0.69 -5.46
CA LEU A 79 27.21 -0.24 -6.85
C LEU A 79 26.87 -1.40 -7.79
N GLY A 80 26.18 -1.07 -8.88
CA GLY A 80 25.84 -2.00 -9.93
C GLY A 80 24.48 -2.66 -9.78
N VAL A 81 24.07 -3.32 -10.83
CA VAL A 81 22.72 -3.87 -10.98
C VAL A 81 22.41 -4.94 -9.92
N LEU A 82 23.27 -5.96 -9.81
CA LEU A 82 23.02 -7.12 -8.94
C LEU A 82 22.94 -6.74 -7.45
N PRO A 83 23.88 -5.96 -6.86
CA PRO A 83 23.75 -5.53 -5.48
C PRO A 83 22.50 -4.69 -5.20
N LEU A 84 22.11 -3.82 -6.13
CA LEU A 84 20.89 -3.04 -5.98
C LEU A 84 19.63 -3.92 -6.07
N LEU A 85 19.59 -4.91 -6.95
CA LEU A 85 18.50 -5.88 -7.02
C LEU A 85 18.39 -6.67 -5.72
N LEU A 86 19.50 -7.14 -5.16
CA LEU A 86 19.53 -7.85 -3.86
C LEU A 86 19.02 -6.94 -2.73
N ALA A 87 19.46 -5.69 -2.68
CA ALA A 87 18.94 -4.73 -1.70
C ALA A 87 17.43 -4.53 -1.87
N ARG A 88 16.90 -4.41 -3.09
CA ARG A 88 15.47 -4.30 -3.38
C ARG A 88 14.67 -5.56 -2.98
N LEU A 89 15.25 -6.75 -3.19
CA LEU A 89 14.67 -8.01 -2.72
C LEU A 89 14.52 -8.03 -1.20
N VAL A 90 15.61 -7.72 -0.48
CA VAL A 90 15.62 -7.67 0.98
C VAL A 90 14.60 -6.64 1.48
N TRP A 91 14.59 -5.45 0.87
CA TRP A 91 13.64 -4.42 1.27
C TRP A 91 12.18 -4.83 1.01
N GLY A 92 11.89 -5.45 -0.13
CA GLY A 92 10.54 -5.93 -0.46
C GLY A 92 10.01 -6.94 0.54
N LEU A 93 10.83 -7.95 0.90
CA LEU A 93 10.48 -8.95 1.92
C LEU A 93 10.31 -8.29 3.30
N ALA A 94 11.25 -7.43 3.69
CA ALA A 94 11.21 -6.73 4.98
C ALA A 94 9.96 -5.83 5.09
N TYR A 95 9.62 -5.08 4.05
CA TYR A 95 8.41 -4.28 4.01
C TYR A 95 7.15 -5.14 4.13
N GLY A 96 7.08 -6.26 3.40
CA GLY A 96 5.95 -7.18 3.49
C GLY A 96 5.71 -7.67 4.92
N VAL A 97 6.78 -8.07 5.61
CA VAL A 97 6.72 -8.44 7.04
C VAL A 97 6.27 -7.27 7.89
N LEU A 98 6.92 -6.11 7.79
CA LEU A 98 6.62 -4.93 8.61
C LEU A 98 5.17 -4.44 8.41
N ASN A 99 4.67 -4.43 7.17
CA ASN A 99 3.30 -4.03 6.87
C ASN A 99 2.27 -4.93 7.56
N VAL A 100 2.46 -6.25 7.49
CA VAL A 100 1.57 -7.22 8.14
C VAL A 100 1.70 -7.17 9.66
N THR A 101 2.93 -7.19 10.19
CA THR A 101 3.15 -7.26 11.63
C THR A 101 2.75 -5.98 12.35
N THR A 102 3.08 -4.79 11.82
CA THR A 102 2.68 -3.51 12.45
C THR A 102 1.17 -3.33 12.43
N THR A 103 0.51 -3.78 11.35
CA THR A 103 -0.96 -3.75 11.27
C THR A 103 -1.58 -4.75 12.26
N ALA A 104 -1.01 -5.95 12.39
CA ALA A 104 -1.46 -6.94 13.36
C ALA A 104 -1.32 -6.42 14.81
N TYR A 105 -0.18 -5.79 15.14
CA TYR A 105 0.00 -5.12 16.44
C TYR A 105 -0.98 -3.95 16.64
N ALA A 106 -1.27 -3.19 15.60
CA ALA A 106 -2.24 -2.10 15.68
C ALA A 106 -3.66 -2.61 15.94
N ILE A 107 -4.05 -3.72 15.34
CA ILE A 107 -5.36 -4.33 15.58
C ILE A 107 -5.43 -4.92 16.98
N GLY A 108 -4.46 -5.78 17.37
CA GLY A 108 -4.31 -6.36 18.72
C GLY A 108 -5.64 -6.71 19.40
N ASP A 109 -5.60 -6.92 20.71
CA ASP A 109 -6.80 -7.26 21.50
C ASP A 109 -7.54 -6.04 22.08
N GLY A 110 -7.13 -4.83 21.70
CA GLY A 110 -7.74 -3.60 22.22
C GLY A 110 -9.04 -3.23 21.50
N GLY A 111 -10.07 -2.85 22.23
CA GLY A 111 -11.44 -2.57 21.78
C GLY A 111 -11.65 -1.43 20.76
N ARG A 112 -10.60 -0.90 20.11
CA ARG A 112 -10.69 0.19 19.12
C ARG A 112 -9.73 -0.05 17.94
N PRO A 113 -9.91 -1.10 17.14
CA PRO A 113 -9.00 -1.46 16.05
C PRO A 113 -8.93 -0.37 14.95
N GLY A 114 -10.05 0.31 14.67
CA GLY A 114 -10.11 1.36 13.67
C GLY A 114 -9.17 2.52 14.00
N ARG A 115 -9.24 3.05 15.22
CA ARG A 115 -8.37 4.15 15.68
C ARG A 115 -6.89 3.76 15.63
N ARG A 116 -6.56 2.54 16.04
CA ARG A 116 -5.17 2.06 16.07
C ARG A 116 -4.60 1.85 14.66
N VAL A 117 -5.38 1.27 13.76
CA VAL A 117 -5.00 1.10 12.35
C VAL A 117 -4.90 2.47 11.68
N GLY A 118 -5.83 3.39 11.93
CA GLY A 118 -5.78 4.76 11.42
C GLY A 118 -4.51 5.49 11.86
N LEU A 119 -4.16 5.40 13.14
CA LEU A 119 -2.92 5.99 13.67
C LEU A 119 -1.66 5.32 13.07
N ASN A 120 -1.62 3.99 13.01
CA ASN A 120 -0.52 3.25 12.40
C ASN A 120 -0.31 3.69 10.95
N ARG A 121 -1.40 3.84 10.18
CA ARG A 121 -1.35 4.27 8.79
C ARG A 121 -0.89 5.72 8.65
N ALA A 122 -1.43 6.63 9.45
CA ALA A 122 -1.03 8.04 9.45
C ALA A 122 0.47 8.19 9.74
N VAL A 123 0.95 7.61 10.84
CA VAL A 123 2.36 7.66 11.25
C VAL A 123 3.27 7.01 10.20
N SER A 124 2.85 5.89 9.60
CA SER A 124 3.63 5.23 8.56
C SER A 124 3.76 6.08 7.29
N THR A 125 2.74 6.88 6.97
CA THR A 125 2.73 7.74 5.76
C THR A 125 3.55 9.03 5.94
N VAL A 126 3.74 9.50 7.18
CA VAL A 126 4.57 10.69 7.46
C VAL A 126 6.02 10.49 7.01
N GLY A 127 6.60 9.30 7.26
CA GLY A 127 7.96 8.99 6.81
C GLY A 127 8.19 9.23 5.31
N PRO A 128 7.45 8.56 4.43
CA PRO A 128 7.52 8.80 2.98
C PRO A 128 7.29 10.25 2.57
N ALA A 129 6.37 10.97 3.23
CA ALA A 129 6.13 12.37 2.93
C ALA A 129 7.36 13.24 3.25
N LEU A 130 7.99 13.02 4.40
CA LEU A 130 9.23 13.69 4.79
C LEU A 130 10.40 13.33 3.86
N ALA A 131 10.49 12.07 3.43
CA ALA A 131 11.54 11.65 2.53
C ALA A 131 11.46 12.33 1.15
N LEU A 132 10.24 12.55 0.65
CA LEU A 132 10.05 13.20 -0.65
C LEU A 132 10.33 14.71 -0.62
N SER A 133 10.26 15.35 0.55
CA SER A 133 10.57 16.78 0.73
C SER A 133 11.99 16.99 1.27
N VAL A 134 12.21 16.65 2.54
CA VAL A 134 13.51 16.84 3.21
C VAL A 134 14.57 15.91 2.62
N GLY A 135 14.22 14.67 2.29
CA GLY A 135 15.14 13.71 1.68
C GLY A 135 15.61 14.13 0.29
N ALA A 136 14.73 14.73 -0.52
CA ALA A 136 15.12 15.28 -1.83
C ALA A 136 16.12 16.45 -1.68
N TRP A 137 15.89 17.34 -0.73
CA TRP A 137 16.83 18.42 -0.39
C TRP A 137 18.18 17.85 0.11
N LEU A 138 18.15 16.85 0.98
CA LEU A 138 19.38 16.17 1.44
C LEU A 138 20.12 15.48 0.29
N ALA A 139 19.42 14.90 -0.69
CA ALA A 139 20.03 14.27 -1.85
C ALA A 139 20.79 15.28 -2.71
N VAL A 140 20.28 16.50 -2.83
CA VAL A 140 20.98 17.60 -3.52
C VAL A 140 22.20 18.06 -2.71
N SER A 141 22.08 18.17 -1.39
CA SER A 141 23.13 18.71 -0.51
C SER A 141 24.28 17.74 -0.24
N LEU A 142 23.95 16.46 0.01
CA LEU A 142 24.90 15.41 0.40
C LEU A 142 25.32 14.52 -0.79
N GLY A 143 24.57 14.58 -1.88
CA GLY A 143 24.71 13.71 -3.03
C GLY A 143 23.71 12.53 -3.02
N PRO A 144 23.44 11.96 -4.23
CA PRO A 144 22.36 11.02 -4.47
C PRO A 144 22.52 9.67 -3.74
N ARG A 145 23.72 9.33 -3.30
CA ARG A 145 23.99 8.08 -2.56
C ARG A 145 24.12 8.30 -1.06
N ALA A 146 24.80 9.38 -0.64
CA ALA A 146 25.05 9.66 0.78
C ALA A 146 23.74 9.82 1.58
N VAL A 147 22.69 10.36 0.96
CA VAL A 147 21.37 10.47 1.60
C VAL A 147 20.84 9.11 2.05
N PHE A 148 21.04 8.02 1.30
CA PHE A 148 20.59 6.69 1.68
C PHE A 148 21.40 6.11 2.84
N VAL A 149 22.67 6.48 2.99
CA VAL A 149 23.44 6.13 4.18
C VAL A 149 22.83 6.79 5.43
N VAL A 150 22.54 8.08 5.35
CA VAL A 150 21.90 8.82 6.46
C VAL A 150 20.54 8.22 6.80
N LEU A 151 19.68 7.99 5.80
CA LEU A 151 18.35 7.42 6.01
C LEU A 151 18.40 5.97 6.50
N GLY A 152 19.38 5.20 6.06
CA GLY A 152 19.60 3.82 6.54
C GLY A 152 20.05 3.79 8.00
N VAL A 153 20.95 4.69 8.41
CA VAL A 153 21.34 4.84 9.83
C VAL A 153 20.14 5.25 10.68
N ILE A 154 19.33 6.22 10.24
CA ILE A 154 18.07 6.59 10.90
C ILE A 154 17.13 5.38 10.98
N GLY A 155 17.05 4.59 9.91
CA GLY A 155 16.23 3.37 9.82
C GLY A 155 16.61 2.31 10.86
N LEU A 156 17.89 2.23 11.28
CA LEU A 156 18.33 1.32 12.34
C LEU A 156 17.64 1.57 13.68
N ALA A 157 17.18 2.81 13.95
CA ALA A 157 16.38 3.11 15.14
C ALA A 157 15.03 2.35 15.18
N ALA A 158 14.57 1.81 14.05
CA ALA A 158 13.39 0.95 14.02
C ALA A 158 13.63 -0.41 14.72
N VAL A 159 14.87 -0.88 14.82
CA VAL A 159 15.19 -2.18 15.45
C VAL A 159 14.92 -2.16 16.96
N PRO A 160 15.51 -1.26 17.77
CA PRO A 160 15.17 -1.19 19.18
C PRO A 160 13.68 -0.92 19.43
N LEU A 161 13.02 -0.09 18.60
CA LEU A 161 11.57 0.09 18.66
C LEU A 161 10.81 -1.22 18.40
N ALA A 162 11.28 -2.08 17.51
CA ALA A 162 10.65 -3.38 17.27
C ALA A 162 10.83 -4.32 18.49
N LEU A 163 11.94 -4.23 19.20
CA LEU A 163 12.22 -5.03 20.40
C LEU A 163 11.38 -4.62 21.62
N THR A 164 10.81 -3.41 21.64
CA THR A 164 9.86 -2.99 22.69
C THR A 164 8.45 -3.54 22.50
N LEU A 165 8.14 -4.13 21.33
CA LEU A 165 6.84 -4.72 21.07
C LEU A 165 6.56 -5.94 21.97
N PRO A 166 5.30 -6.24 22.32
CA PRO A 166 4.93 -7.45 23.02
C PRO A 166 5.43 -8.72 22.30
N ARG A 167 5.82 -9.74 23.06
CA ARG A 167 6.27 -11.02 22.49
C ARG A 167 5.14 -11.73 21.73
N GLU A 168 3.97 -11.69 22.29
CA GLU A 168 2.75 -12.28 21.73
C GLU A 168 1.72 -11.18 21.56
N ILE A 169 1.06 -11.19 20.43
CA ILE A 169 -0.24 -10.57 20.32
C ILE A 169 -1.17 -11.68 20.80
N ALA A 170 -2.08 -11.42 21.72
CA ALA A 170 -3.13 -12.36 22.02
C ALA A 170 -3.93 -12.54 20.71
N ALA A 171 -3.40 -13.40 19.87
CA ALA A 171 -4.03 -13.79 18.64
C ALA A 171 -5.29 -14.50 19.07
N GLY A 172 -6.44 -13.96 18.69
CA GLY A 172 -7.68 -14.72 18.83
C GLY A 172 -7.38 -16.13 18.35
N HIS A 173 -7.59 -17.08 19.22
CA HIS A 173 -7.41 -18.52 18.99
C HIS A 173 -8.43 -18.96 17.93
N GLY A 174 -8.30 -18.43 16.72
CA GLY A 174 -8.88 -19.05 15.56
C GLY A 174 -8.08 -20.32 15.35
N ASP A 175 -8.76 -21.44 15.47
CA ASP A 175 -8.26 -22.79 15.24
C ASP A 175 -7.13 -22.78 14.23
N ALA A 176 -5.94 -23.21 14.66
CA ALA A 176 -4.78 -23.44 13.82
C ALA A 176 -5.05 -24.65 12.91
N GLY A 177 -6.18 -24.59 12.21
CA GLY A 177 -6.54 -25.54 11.18
C GLY A 177 -5.44 -25.57 10.14
N ARG A 178 -5.00 -26.75 9.75
CA ARG A 178 -4.05 -27.13 8.70
C ARG A 178 -4.32 -26.47 7.31
N GLY A 179 -4.87 -25.27 7.30
CA GLY A 179 -5.11 -24.49 6.09
C GLY A 179 -3.84 -23.79 5.67
N GLY A 180 -3.05 -24.42 4.78
CA GLY A 180 -2.07 -23.68 4.00
C GLY A 180 -2.73 -22.45 3.42
N THR A 181 -1.99 -21.33 3.34
CA THR A 181 -2.43 -20.07 2.74
C THR A 181 -3.05 -20.36 1.38
N ARG A 182 -4.37 -20.61 1.36
CA ARG A 182 -5.07 -20.87 0.11
C ARG A 182 -5.21 -19.51 -0.57
N TRP A 183 -4.58 -19.34 -1.69
CA TRP A 183 -4.68 -18.24 -2.64
C TRP A 183 -6.10 -18.04 -3.18
N ARG A 184 -7.10 -18.69 -2.57
CA ARG A 184 -8.50 -18.50 -2.96
C ARG A 184 -8.91 -17.10 -2.52
N PRO A 185 -9.24 -16.22 -3.48
CA PRO A 185 -9.68 -14.88 -3.15
C PRO A 185 -10.98 -14.96 -2.37
N SER A 186 -11.01 -14.34 -1.18
CA SER A 186 -12.29 -14.00 -0.60
C SER A 186 -12.92 -12.87 -1.43
N THR A 187 -14.22 -12.76 -1.39
CA THR A 187 -14.90 -11.65 -2.09
C THR A 187 -14.44 -10.28 -1.58
N LEU A 188 -14.04 -10.18 -0.33
CA LEU A 188 -13.39 -8.98 0.23
C LEU A 188 -12.03 -8.70 -0.43
N ASN A 189 -11.21 -9.73 -0.57
CA ASN A 189 -9.90 -9.61 -1.19
C ASN A 189 -10.01 -9.19 -2.66
N LEU A 190 -10.99 -9.74 -3.40
CA LEU A 190 -11.28 -9.32 -4.77
C LEU A 190 -11.72 -7.86 -4.85
N LEU A 191 -12.58 -7.40 -3.94
CA LEU A 191 -13.00 -6.01 -3.86
C LEU A 191 -11.80 -5.07 -3.62
N PHE A 192 -10.91 -5.42 -2.68
CA PHE A 192 -9.71 -4.61 -2.41
C PHE A 192 -8.65 -4.71 -3.50
N PHE A 193 -8.58 -5.83 -4.23
CA PHE A 193 -7.80 -5.91 -5.47
C PHE A 193 -8.29 -4.87 -6.49
N MET A 194 -9.61 -4.81 -6.76
CA MET A 194 -10.19 -3.84 -7.68
C MET A 194 -9.96 -2.39 -7.21
N LEU A 195 -10.16 -2.11 -5.92
CA LEU A 195 -9.86 -0.79 -5.33
C LEU A 195 -8.41 -0.39 -5.54
N SER A 196 -7.49 -1.32 -5.40
CA SER A 196 -6.06 -1.07 -5.55
C SER A 196 -5.64 -0.98 -7.03
N ALA A 197 -6.29 -1.72 -7.91
CA ALA A 197 -6.11 -1.57 -9.36
C ALA A 197 -6.59 -0.20 -9.85
N ILE A 198 -7.73 0.29 -9.33
CA ILE A 198 -8.20 1.66 -9.58
C ILE A 198 -7.15 2.69 -9.11
N GLU A 199 -6.56 2.53 -7.93
CA GLU A 199 -5.50 3.44 -7.45
C GLU A 199 -4.28 3.44 -8.38
N GLY A 200 -3.84 2.26 -8.81
CA GLY A 200 -2.71 2.12 -9.71
C GLY A 200 -2.98 2.72 -11.09
N ALA A 201 -4.15 2.47 -11.68
CA ALA A 201 -4.58 3.05 -12.93
C ALA A 201 -4.72 4.58 -12.83
N PHE A 202 -5.37 5.06 -11.77
CA PHE A 202 -5.54 6.49 -11.50
C PHE A 202 -4.19 7.22 -11.39
N ALA A 203 -3.22 6.67 -10.63
CA ALA A 203 -1.92 7.28 -10.45
C ALA A 203 -1.14 7.43 -11.78
N THR A 204 -1.31 6.49 -12.72
CA THR A 204 -0.62 6.52 -14.01
C THR A 204 -1.32 7.36 -15.07
N THR A 205 -2.65 7.51 -14.99
CA THR A 205 -3.43 8.25 -15.99
C THR A 205 -3.70 9.70 -15.58
N LEU A 206 -3.41 10.07 -14.34
CA LEU A 206 -3.75 11.38 -13.78
C LEU A 206 -3.15 12.56 -14.57
N SER A 207 -1.88 12.47 -14.96
CA SER A 207 -1.23 13.50 -15.77
C SER A 207 -1.84 13.63 -17.17
N LEU A 208 -2.26 12.50 -17.76
CA LEU A 208 -2.92 12.47 -19.06
C LEU A 208 -4.34 13.08 -19.00
N LEU A 209 -5.05 12.84 -17.87
CA LEU A 209 -6.36 13.46 -17.63
C LEU A 209 -6.28 14.99 -17.64
N PHE A 210 -5.27 15.55 -17.02
CA PHE A 210 -5.09 17.00 -16.97
C PHE A 210 -4.48 17.57 -18.27
N ALA A 211 -3.71 16.80 -19.03
CA ALA A 211 -3.14 17.24 -20.30
C ALA A 211 -4.22 17.57 -21.34
N GLY A 212 -5.39 16.91 -21.28
CA GLY A 212 -6.53 17.21 -22.16
C GLY A 212 -7.24 18.54 -21.86
N THR A 213 -7.01 19.13 -20.69
CA THR A 213 -7.69 20.37 -20.23
C THR A 213 -6.76 21.58 -20.11
N SER A 214 -5.46 21.42 -20.25
CA SER A 214 -4.48 22.49 -19.98
C SER A 214 -3.13 22.21 -20.66
N SER A 215 -2.19 23.16 -20.59
CA SER A 215 -0.82 22.95 -21.09
C SER A 215 -0.13 21.78 -20.38
N MET A 216 0.85 21.14 -21.04
CA MET A 216 1.57 20.01 -20.48
C MET A 216 2.20 20.33 -19.11
N THR A 217 2.75 21.53 -18.94
CA THR A 217 3.36 21.96 -17.66
C THR A 217 2.31 22.07 -16.55
N SER A 218 1.16 22.68 -16.84
CA SER A 218 0.07 22.80 -15.85
C SER A 218 -0.58 21.44 -15.55
N ALA A 219 -0.64 20.53 -16.51
CA ALA A 219 -1.14 19.16 -16.31
C ALA A 219 -0.24 18.37 -15.35
N VAL A 220 1.08 18.47 -15.50
CA VAL A 220 2.05 17.82 -14.59
C VAL A 220 1.93 18.39 -13.17
N LEU A 221 1.82 19.73 -13.04
CA LEU A 221 1.64 20.39 -11.75
C LEU A 221 0.31 19.96 -11.08
N ALA A 222 -0.80 19.96 -11.84
CA ALA A 222 -2.10 19.52 -11.33
C ALA A 222 -2.08 18.04 -10.87
N ALA A 223 -1.47 17.16 -11.64
CA ALA A 223 -1.28 15.76 -11.27
C ALA A 223 -0.45 15.63 -9.99
N GLY A 224 0.65 16.37 -9.89
CA GLY A 224 1.50 16.42 -8.69
C GLY A 224 0.75 16.91 -7.46
N LEU A 225 -0.06 17.96 -7.59
CA LEU A 225 -0.90 18.47 -6.51
C LEU A 225 -1.95 17.45 -6.04
N VAL A 226 -2.59 16.74 -6.96
CA VAL A 226 -3.58 15.69 -6.59
C VAL A 226 -2.90 14.52 -5.89
N LEU A 227 -1.72 14.10 -6.34
CA LEU A 227 -0.94 13.07 -5.66
C LEU A 227 -0.45 13.52 -4.27
N ALA A 228 -0.04 14.77 -4.12
CA ALA A 228 0.30 15.35 -2.82
C ALA A 228 -0.93 15.40 -1.90
N LEU A 229 -2.08 15.86 -2.41
CA LEU A 229 -3.35 15.83 -1.70
C LEU A 229 -3.73 14.41 -1.26
N GLN A 230 -3.51 13.42 -2.11
CA GLN A 230 -3.71 12.02 -1.74
C GLN A 230 -2.87 11.61 -0.53
N ARG A 231 -1.60 12.00 -0.46
CA ARG A 231 -0.72 11.70 0.69
C ARG A 231 -1.19 12.38 1.97
N VAL A 232 -1.51 13.67 1.88
CA VAL A 232 -2.07 14.44 3.01
C VAL A 232 -3.40 13.84 3.45
N SER A 233 -4.27 13.51 2.51
CA SER A 233 -5.58 12.89 2.79
C SER A 233 -5.42 11.54 3.50
N ILE A 234 -4.46 10.70 3.10
CA ILE A 234 -4.19 9.43 3.79
C ILE A 234 -3.85 9.69 5.26
N VAL A 235 -3.01 10.69 5.56
CA VAL A 235 -2.64 11.01 6.95
C VAL A 235 -3.85 11.52 7.73
N LEU A 236 -4.50 12.58 7.24
CA LEU A 236 -5.61 13.24 7.95
C LEU A 236 -6.84 12.34 8.07
N LEU A 237 -7.25 11.75 6.95
CA LEU A 237 -8.46 10.91 6.92
C LEU A 237 -8.26 9.58 7.63
N SER A 238 -7.05 9.03 7.70
CA SER A 238 -6.80 7.83 8.51
C SER A 238 -7.01 8.11 10.00
N LEU A 239 -6.67 9.30 10.48
CA LEU A 239 -6.91 9.72 11.86
C LEU A 239 -8.40 9.93 12.14
N LEU A 240 -9.16 10.46 11.18
CA LEU A 240 -10.60 10.67 11.29
C LEU A 240 -11.41 9.40 11.05
N ALA A 241 -11.02 8.60 10.07
CA ALA A 241 -11.69 7.34 9.74
C ALA A 241 -11.57 6.30 10.85
N GLY A 242 -10.45 6.29 11.57
CA GLY A 242 -10.25 5.34 12.66
C GLY A 242 -11.38 5.35 13.71
N PRO A 243 -11.63 6.47 14.39
CA PRO A 243 -12.75 6.60 15.32
C PRO A 243 -14.13 6.38 14.68
N LEU A 244 -14.29 6.77 13.40
CA LEU A 244 -15.53 6.55 12.66
C LEU A 244 -15.79 5.06 12.43
N ILE A 245 -14.74 4.30 12.07
CA ILE A 245 -14.78 2.85 11.91
C ILE A 245 -15.16 2.17 13.23
N ASP A 246 -14.63 2.65 14.36
CA ASP A 246 -14.94 2.10 15.68
C ASP A 246 -16.38 2.39 16.14
N ARG A 247 -16.98 3.50 15.68
CA ARG A 247 -18.35 3.91 16.03
C ARG A 247 -19.41 3.28 15.13
N ILE A 248 -19.21 3.37 13.81
CA ILE A 248 -20.21 2.96 12.79
C ILE A 248 -19.98 1.52 12.36
N GLY A 249 -18.75 1.02 12.49
CA GLY A 249 -18.33 -0.28 11.96
C GLY A 249 -17.75 -0.20 10.56
N ALA A 250 -16.63 -0.88 10.32
CA ALA A 250 -15.95 -0.90 9.02
C ALA A 250 -16.85 -1.39 7.88
N ARG A 251 -17.77 -2.32 8.18
CA ARG A 251 -18.73 -2.88 7.19
C ARG A 251 -19.71 -1.86 6.67
N ASN A 252 -20.22 -1.01 7.54
CA ASN A 252 -21.23 -0.01 7.18
C ASN A 252 -20.64 1.13 6.36
N LEU A 253 -19.33 1.35 6.45
CA LEU A 253 -18.61 2.34 5.66
C LEU A 253 -18.21 1.83 4.26
N LEU A 254 -18.19 0.50 4.05
CA LEU A 254 -17.70 -0.09 2.82
C LEU A 254 -18.56 0.33 1.61
N ALA A 255 -19.85 0.07 1.64
CA ALA A 255 -20.75 0.35 0.52
C ALA A 255 -20.85 1.86 0.20
N PRO A 256 -21.08 2.77 1.17
CA PRO A 256 -21.09 4.20 0.88
C PRO A 256 -19.81 4.71 0.24
N CYS A 257 -18.62 4.28 0.74
CA CYS A 257 -17.36 4.68 0.14
C CYS A 257 -17.17 4.15 -1.28
N VAL A 258 -17.60 2.90 -1.54
CA VAL A 258 -17.57 2.35 -2.92
C VAL A 258 -18.49 3.13 -3.83
N VAL A 259 -19.70 3.51 -3.39
CA VAL A 259 -20.61 4.36 -4.19
C VAL A 259 -19.96 5.70 -4.53
N VAL A 260 -19.32 6.36 -3.56
CA VAL A 260 -18.59 7.62 -3.81
C VAL A 260 -17.45 7.40 -4.82
N ILE A 261 -16.73 6.29 -4.76
CA ILE A 261 -15.69 5.95 -5.74
C ILE A 261 -16.32 5.77 -7.14
N VAL A 262 -17.43 5.04 -7.25
CA VAL A 262 -18.14 4.83 -8.53
C VAL A 262 -18.58 6.16 -9.14
N VAL A 263 -19.22 7.02 -8.34
CA VAL A 263 -19.61 8.38 -8.78
C VAL A 263 -18.40 9.17 -9.24
N GLY A 264 -17.29 9.08 -8.50
CA GLY A 264 -16.03 9.73 -8.88
C GLY A 264 -15.45 9.19 -10.18
N LEU A 265 -15.44 7.86 -10.39
CA LEU A 265 -14.94 7.25 -11.64
C LEU A 265 -15.79 7.65 -12.84
N LEU A 266 -17.12 7.61 -12.72
CA LEU A 266 -18.04 8.06 -13.75
C LEU A 266 -17.89 9.57 -14.04
N GLY A 267 -17.71 10.38 -12.99
CA GLY A 267 -17.46 11.81 -13.16
C GLY A 267 -16.15 12.10 -13.89
N ILE A 268 -15.10 11.32 -13.66
CA ILE A 268 -13.83 11.41 -14.43
C ILE A 268 -14.10 11.03 -15.89
N ALA A 269 -14.82 9.94 -16.15
CA ALA A 269 -15.14 9.48 -17.49
C ALA A 269 -15.90 10.54 -18.31
N HIS A 270 -16.77 11.31 -17.65
CA HIS A 270 -17.64 12.30 -18.27
C HIS A 270 -17.20 13.76 -18.09
N GLY A 271 -15.94 14.01 -17.75
CA GLY A 271 -15.30 15.34 -17.81
C GLY A 271 -15.26 16.14 -16.49
N ALA A 272 -15.93 15.68 -15.42
CA ALA A 272 -15.87 16.34 -14.10
C ALA A 272 -14.61 15.94 -13.30
N VAL A 273 -13.42 16.06 -13.92
CA VAL A 273 -12.17 15.43 -13.47
C VAL A 273 -11.74 15.86 -12.07
N TYR A 274 -11.71 17.16 -11.76
CA TYR A 274 -11.12 17.66 -10.51
C TYR A 274 -11.91 17.25 -9.26
N VAL A 275 -13.21 17.51 -9.26
CA VAL A 275 -14.10 17.17 -8.13
C VAL A 275 -14.13 15.66 -7.94
N SER A 276 -14.23 14.92 -9.02
CA SER A 276 -14.30 13.47 -9.02
C SER A 276 -13.01 12.82 -8.53
N ALA A 277 -11.85 13.35 -8.92
CA ALA A 277 -10.56 12.91 -8.42
C ALA A 277 -10.45 13.07 -6.89
N ILE A 278 -10.92 14.20 -6.35
CA ILE A 278 -10.95 14.45 -4.90
C ILE A 278 -11.86 13.45 -4.19
N LEU A 279 -13.07 13.19 -4.72
CA LEU A 279 -14.00 12.20 -4.17
C LEU A 279 -13.39 10.80 -4.10
N VAL A 280 -12.75 10.35 -5.18
CA VAL A 280 -12.04 9.07 -5.23
C VAL A 280 -10.94 9.01 -4.18
N VAL A 281 -10.10 10.04 -4.08
CA VAL A 281 -9.00 10.10 -3.11
C VAL A 281 -9.49 10.02 -1.67
N ILE A 282 -10.54 10.78 -1.32
CA ILE A 282 -11.11 10.80 0.04
C ILE A 282 -11.71 9.44 0.40
N ALA A 283 -12.59 8.90 -0.43
CA ALA A 283 -13.24 7.62 -0.17
C ALA A 283 -12.23 6.47 -0.08
N ARG A 284 -11.21 6.50 -0.91
CA ARG A 284 -10.10 5.53 -0.87
C ARG A 284 -9.29 5.61 0.42
N ALA A 285 -9.00 6.80 0.93
CA ALA A 285 -8.25 6.96 2.18
C ALA A 285 -9.02 6.35 3.37
N VAL A 286 -10.34 6.49 3.41
CA VAL A 286 -11.21 5.83 4.41
C VAL A 286 -11.16 4.31 4.26
N LEU A 287 -11.36 3.78 3.05
CA LEU A 287 -11.33 2.33 2.81
C LEU A 287 -9.97 1.71 3.07
N ALA A 288 -8.89 2.44 2.83
CA ALA A 288 -7.55 1.99 3.13
C ALA A 288 -7.31 1.77 4.64
N THR A 289 -8.03 2.49 5.50
CA THR A 289 -8.02 2.27 6.96
C THR A 289 -8.98 1.17 7.37
N ALA A 290 -10.15 1.08 6.74
CA ALA A 290 -11.16 0.06 7.04
C ALA A 290 -10.76 -1.35 6.55
N GLY A 291 -10.01 -1.45 5.46
CA GLY A 291 -9.67 -2.72 4.82
C GLY A 291 -8.99 -3.74 5.74
N PRO A 292 -7.89 -3.41 6.42
CA PRO A 292 -7.26 -4.33 7.37
C PRO A 292 -8.19 -4.77 8.51
N VAL A 293 -9.04 -3.86 9.00
CA VAL A 293 -10.04 -4.18 10.03
C VAL A 293 -11.06 -5.19 9.49
N LEU A 294 -11.56 -4.97 8.27
CA LEU A 294 -12.48 -5.90 7.60
C LEU A 294 -11.83 -7.26 7.35
N ALA A 295 -10.59 -7.29 6.92
CA ALA A 295 -9.85 -8.52 6.67
C ALA A 295 -9.74 -9.39 7.94
N THR A 296 -9.55 -8.76 9.10
CA THR A 296 -9.47 -9.51 10.37
C THR A 296 -10.82 -9.98 10.91
N GLN A 297 -11.93 -9.49 10.36
CA GLN A 297 -13.28 -9.95 10.69
C GLN A 297 -13.73 -11.19 9.87
N GLU A 298 -12.93 -11.65 8.91
CA GLU A 298 -13.20 -12.89 8.19
C GLU A 298 -13.00 -14.10 9.10
N ARG A 299 -13.77 -15.19 8.87
CA ARG A 299 -13.87 -16.32 9.81
C ARG A 299 -12.69 -17.30 9.76
N ALA A 300 -11.91 -17.33 8.69
CA ALA A 300 -10.88 -18.37 8.48
C ALA A 300 -9.45 -17.87 8.69
N GLY A 301 -8.66 -18.56 9.48
CA GLY A 301 -7.23 -18.33 9.67
C GLY A 301 -6.87 -17.35 10.80
N SER A 302 -5.58 -17.27 11.12
CA SER A 302 -5.05 -16.32 12.10
C SER A 302 -5.08 -14.87 11.57
N THR A 303 -5.00 -13.90 12.48
CA THR A 303 -4.95 -12.47 12.10
C THR A 303 -3.82 -12.17 11.10
N VAL A 304 -2.65 -12.79 11.30
CA VAL A 304 -1.50 -12.63 10.39
C VAL A 304 -1.78 -13.22 9.01
N GLU A 305 -2.43 -14.40 8.95
CA GLU A 305 -2.80 -15.04 7.68
C GLU A 305 -3.77 -14.18 6.88
N ARG A 306 -4.79 -13.65 7.54
CA ARG A 306 -5.81 -12.79 6.92
C ARG A 306 -5.20 -11.50 6.41
N LEU A 307 -4.33 -10.85 7.19
CA LEU A 307 -3.64 -9.64 6.78
C LEU A 307 -2.63 -9.89 5.66
N ALA A 308 -1.91 -11.02 5.68
CA ALA A 308 -1.00 -11.40 4.61
C ALA A 308 -1.74 -11.65 3.30
N ALA A 309 -2.86 -12.39 3.34
CA ALA A 309 -3.71 -12.61 2.17
C ALA A 309 -4.27 -11.29 1.64
N PHE A 310 -4.81 -10.44 2.52
CA PHE A 310 -5.31 -9.11 2.17
C PHE A 310 -4.24 -8.25 1.49
N ALA A 311 -3.04 -8.17 2.08
CA ALA A 311 -1.92 -7.40 1.53
C ALA A 311 -1.47 -7.93 0.15
N THR A 312 -1.50 -9.26 -0.05
CA THR A 312 -1.20 -9.88 -1.36
C THR A 312 -2.15 -9.35 -2.44
N TRP A 313 -3.45 -9.33 -2.18
CA TRP A 313 -4.43 -8.88 -3.16
C TRP A 313 -4.38 -7.37 -3.40
N VAL A 314 -4.14 -6.57 -2.35
CA VAL A 314 -3.91 -5.12 -2.46
C VAL A 314 -2.68 -4.82 -3.32
N ASP A 315 -1.55 -5.46 -3.06
CA ASP A 315 -0.33 -5.24 -3.83
C ASP A 315 -0.44 -5.76 -5.27
N SER A 316 -1.17 -6.86 -5.48
CA SER A 316 -1.48 -7.37 -6.83
C SER A 316 -2.31 -6.37 -7.63
N GLY A 317 -3.34 -5.78 -7.03
CA GLY A 317 -4.11 -4.72 -7.67
C GLY A 317 -3.27 -3.51 -8.03
N LEU A 318 -2.42 -3.05 -7.10
CA LEU A 318 -1.49 -1.93 -7.34
C LEU A 318 -0.44 -2.24 -8.43
N ALA A 319 -0.11 -3.51 -8.65
CA ALA A 319 0.81 -3.91 -9.71
C ALA A 319 0.11 -3.97 -11.08
N VAL A 320 -1.11 -4.47 -11.11
CA VAL A 320 -1.90 -4.67 -12.34
C VAL A 320 -2.54 -3.37 -12.82
N GLY A 321 -2.94 -2.48 -11.90
CA GLY A 321 -3.62 -1.23 -12.21
C GLY A 321 -2.91 -0.35 -13.23
N PRO A 322 -1.63 -0.03 -13.09
CA PRO A 322 -0.88 0.75 -14.06
C PRO A 322 -0.80 0.11 -15.45
N LEU A 323 -0.69 -1.22 -15.51
CA LEU A 323 -0.65 -1.97 -16.77
C LEU A 323 -1.99 -1.86 -17.50
N ILE A 324 -3.09 -2.11 -16.77
CA ILE A 324 -4.44 -1.97 -17.32
C ILE A 324 -4.68 -0.51 -17.73
N GLY A 325 -4.34 0.45 -16.86
CA GLY A 325 -4.53 1.88 -17.12
C GLY A 325 -3.84 2.33 -18.39
N GLY A 326 -2.55 2.03 -18.56
CA GLY A 326 -1.79 2.41 -19.74
C GLY A 326 -2.31 1.76 -21.02
N PHE A 327 -2.54 0.44 -21.00
CA PHE A 327 -3.04 -0.30 -22.15
C PHE A 327 -4.46 0.13 -22.54
N ALA A 328 -5.37 0.23 -21.59
CA ALA A 328 -6.77 0.56 -21.85
C ALA A 328 -6.93 1.98 -22.40
N VAL A 329 -6.18 2.95 -21.86
CA VAL A 329 -6.19 4.33 -22.38
C VAL A 329 -5.68 4.39 -23.81
N ALA A 330 -4.57 3.69 -24.09
CA ALA A 330 -4.01 3.67 -25.44
C ALA A 330 -4.94 3.04 -26.49
N ARG A 331 -5.78 2.07 -26.08
CA ARG A 331 -6.62 1.30 -27.00
C ARG A 331 -8.07 1.79 -27.06
N PHE A 332 -8.64 2.21 -25.94
CA PHE A 332 -10.07 2.48 -25.79
C PHE A 332 -10.38 3.90 -25.29
N GLY A 333 -9.35 4.64 -24.90
CA GLY A 333 -9.49 6.00 -24.36
C GLY A 333 -9.80 6.05 -22.85
N MET A 334 -9.75 7.26 -22.30
CA MET A 334 -9.99 7.53 -20.88
C MET A 334 -11.42 7.17 -20.40
N PRO A 335 -12.50 7.55 -21.10
CA PRO A 335 -13.85 7.24 -20.62
C PRO A 335 -14.06 5.75 -20.45
N ALA A 336 -13.70 4.94 -21.47
CA ALA A 336 -13.87 3.50 -21.42
C ALA A 336 -13.09 2.83 -20.28
N LEU A 337 -11.90 3.32 -19.95
CA LEU A 337 -11.15 2.85 -18.78
C LEU A 337 -11.94 3.07 -17.49
N TYR A 338 -12.38 4.31 -17.23
CA TYR A 338 -13.00 4.66 -15.97
C TYR A 338 -14.41 4.06 -15.83
N ASP A 339 -15.17 3.95 -16.92
CA ASP A 339 -16.46 3.23 -16.93
C ASP A 339 -16.26 1.74 -16.62
N THR A 340 -15.26 1.10 -17.23
CA THR A 340 -14.95 -0.31 -16.97
C THR A 340 -14.52 -0.54 -15.52
N LEU A 341 -13.72 0.36 -14.95
CA LEU A 341 -13.33 0.29 -13.55
C LEU A 341 -14.54 0.50 -12.62
N ALA A 342 -15.47 1.38 -12.96
CA ALA A 342 -16.70 1.59 -12.21
C ALA A 342 -17.59 0.32 -12.22
N VAL A 343 -17.77 -0.30 -13.37
CA VAL A 343 -18.51 -1.57 -13.50
C VAL A 343 -17.80 -2.68 -12.70
N GLY A 344 -16.48 -2.79 -12.83
CA GLY A 344 -15.70 -3.81 -12.12
C GLY A 344 -15.83 -3.73 -10.60
N ILE A 345 -15.79 -2.52 -10.03
CA ILE A 345 -15.92 -2.37 -8.58
C ILE A 345 -17.36 -2.59 -8.08
N VAL A 346 -18.37 -2.19 -8.86
CA VAL A 346 -19.78 -2.51 -8.56
C VAL A 346 -19.98 -4.02 -8.56
N THR A 347 -19.46 -4.72 -9.57
CA THR A 347 -19.51 -6.18 -9.63
C THR A 347 -18.83 -6.83 -8.43
N ALA A 348 -17.63 -6.37 -8.06
CA ALA A 348 -16.93 -6.89 -6.89
C ALA A 348 -17.70 -6.65 -5.57
N LEU A 349 -18.34 -5.47 -5.43
CA LEU A 349 -19.17 -5.16 -4.26
C LEU A 349 -20.42 -6.05 -4.22
N THR A 350 -21.13 -6.22 -5.34
CA THR A 350 -22.34 -7.06 -5.41
C THR A 350 -22.03 -8.52 -5.08
N LEU A 351 -20.92 -9.05 -5.61
CA LEU A 351 -20.44 -10.39 -5.25
C LEU A 351 -20.13 -10.51 -3.75
N HIS A 352 -19.51 -9.47 -3.17
CA HIS A 352 -19.20 -9.46 -1.74
C HIS A 352 -20.46 -9.42 -0.88
N VAL A 353 -21.44 -8.62 -1.24
CA VAL A 353 -22.74 -8.54 -0.53
C VAL A 353 -23.54 -9.82 -0.70
N ALA A 354 -23.58 -10.39 -1.90
CA ALA A 354 -24.31 -11.64 -2.19
C ALA A 354 -23.72 -12.83 -1.42
N ALA A 355 -22.39 -12.95 -1.36
CA ALA A 355 -21.70 -14.02 -0.63
C ALA A 355 -21.93 -13.98 0.90
N ARG A 356 -22.43 -12.86 1.44
CA ARG A 356 -22.71 -12.67 2.87
C ARG A 356 -24.16 -12.89 3.25
N ARG A 357 -25.07 -12.97 2.28
CA ARG A 357 -26.48 -13.32 2.58
C ARG A 357 -26.49 -14.75 3.11
N PRO A 358 -27.04 -15.04 4.31
CA PRO A 358 -27.24 -16.41 4.74
C PRO A 358 -28.09 -17.06 3.65
N THR A 359 -27.68 -18.24 3.19
CA THR A 359 -28.52 -19.11 2.38
C THR A 359 -29.76 -19.46 3.25
N ALA A 360 -30.77 -18.63 3.13
CA ALA A 360 -32.09 -18.95 3.65
C ALA A 360 -32.71 -19.99 2.70
N LEU A 361 -32.26 -21.24 2.80
CA LEU A 361 -32.95 -22.41 2.19
C LEU A 361 -32.29 -23.69 2.74
N SER A 362 -32.68 -24.07 3.92
CA SER A 362 -32.80 -25.49 4.31
C SER A 362 -33.91 -25.56 5.36
N VAL A 363 -35.14 -25.55 4.89
CA VAL A 363 -36.27 -26.16 5.59
C VAL A 363 -36.36 -27.61 5.17
#